data_b989283f21cc01103667f15c416b1d59
#
_entry.id   b989283f21cc01103667f15c416b1d59
#
_cell.length_a   1.000
_cell.length_b   1.000
_cell.length_c   1.000
_cell.angle_alpha   90.00
_cell.angle_beta   90.00
_cell.angle_gamma   90.00
#
_symmetry.space_group_name_H-M   'P 1'
#
loop_
_entity.id
_entity.type
_entity.pdbx_description
1 polymer ?
#
loop_
_entity_poly.entity_id
_entity_poly.type
_entity_poly.pdbx_seq_one_letter_code
_entity_poly.pdbx_strand_id
1 'polypeptide(L)'
;MITNITARHCEISDELRERAATVLGRFSPLVNRAVEGAVVFDVAAGMSTAEIRLTGGGVAFVATGEEKDHRTALDRAEDKIRRQLDKTVQMRRGRSAKGAA
;
A
#
# COMPACT_ATOMS: atom_id res chain seq x y z
N MET A 1 8.45 -11.46 3.05
CA MET A 1 8.39 -9.99 2.89
C MET A 1 8.74 -9.32 4.22
N ILE A 2 9.60 -8.33 4.17
CA ILE A 2 9.92 -7.52 5.36
C ILE A 2 8.80 -6.48 5.52
N THR A 3 8.22 -6.42 6.71
CA THR A 3 7.10 -5.52 6.99
C THR A 3 7.52 -4.49 8.03
N ASN A 4 7.33 -3.21 7.71
CA ASN A 4 7.62 -2.09 8.60
C ASN A 4 6.39 -1.21 8.75
N ILE A 5 6.02 -0.91 9.99
CA ILE A 5 4.92 0.00 10.30
C ILE A 5 5.45 1.07 11.22
N THR A 6 5.41 2.33 10.79
CA THR A 6 5.99 3.47 11.48
C THR A 6 4.94 4.55 11.71
N ALA A 7 4.98 5.18 12.88
CA ALA A 7 4.19 6.37 13.18
C ALA A 7 5.14 7.54 13.42
N ARG A 8 4.99 8.62 12.66
CA ARG A 8 5.80 9.84 12.77
C ARG A 8 4.94 10.97 13.29
N HIS A 9 5.41 11.66 14.32
CA HIS A 9 4.73 12.81 14.91
C HIS A 9 3.31 12.48 15.39
N CYS A 10 3.01 11.21 15.62
CA CYS A 10 1.71 10.75 16.07
C CYS A 10 1.85 9.38 16.75
N GLU A 11 0.79 8.98 17.44
CA GLU A 11 0.69 7.66 18.02
C GLU A 11 -0.45 6.92 17.33
N ILE A 12 -0.28 5.62 17.13
CA ILE A 12 -1.33 4.77 16.58
C ILE A 12 -1.62 3.63 17.55
N SER A 13 -2.86 3.16 17.54
CA SER A 13 -3.28 2.04 18.38
C SER A 13 -2.68 0.73 17.87
N ASP A 14 -2.61 -0.28 18.74
CA ASP A 14 -2.20 -1.61 18.35
C ASP A 14 -3.15 -2.20 17.29
N GLU A 15 -4.45 -1.91 17.41
CA GLU A 15 -5.44 -2.33 16.42
C GLU A 15 -5.15 -1.76 15.04
N LEU A 16 -4.79 -0.49 14.98
CA LEU A 16 -4.46 0.14 13.69
C LEU A 16 -3.17 -0.42 13.12
N ARG A 17 -2.19 -0.71 13.97
CA ARG A 17 -0.95 -1.35 13.57
C ARG A 17 -1.20 -2.74 12.98
N GLU A 18 -2.05 -3.53 13.62
CA GLU A 18 -2.44 -4.84 13.12
C GLU A 18 -3.19 -4.74 11.79
N ARG A 19 -4.08 -3.76 11.66
CA ARG A 19 -4.79 -3.51 10.41
C ARG A 19 -3.83 -3.18 9.27
N ALA A 20 -2.83 -2.35 9.53
CA ALA A 20 -1.81 -2.03 8.55
C ALA A 20 -1.04 -3.28 8.10
N ALA A 21 -0.67 -4.14 9.04
CA ALA A 21 -0.01 -5.39 8.71
C ALA A 21 -0.91 -6.31 7.87
N THR A 22 -2.19 -6.37 8.18
CA THR A 22 -3.18 -7.14 7.42
C THR A 22 -3.30 -6.62 5.99
N VAL A 23 -3.35 -5.31 5.81
CA VAL A 23 -3.41 -4.67 4.49
C VAL A 23 -2.19 -5.06 3.65
N LEU A 24 -0.99 -4.95 4.22
CA LEU A 24 0.23 -5.36 3.54
C LEU A 24 0.20 -6.85 3.17
N GLY A 25 -0.29 -7.69 4.05
CA GLY A 25 -0.42 -9.12 3.80
C GLY A 25 -1.36 -9.46 2.66
N ARG A 26 -2.41 -8.66 2.45
CA ARG A 26 -3.34 -8.84 1.33
C ARG A 26 -2.68 -8.54 -0.02
N PHE A 27 -1.79 -7.56 -0.06
CA PHE A 27 -1.15 -7.14 -1.29
C PHE A 27 0.09 -7.96 -1.63
N SER A 28 0.73 -8.57 -0.63
CA SER A 28 1.94 -9.34 -0.82
C SER A 28 1.83 -10.39 -1.96
N PRO A 29 0.76 -11.20 -2.04
CA PRO A 29 0.64 -12.18 -3.13
C PRO A 29 0.42 -11.55 -4.51
N LEU A 30 0.00 -10.29 -4.57
CA LEU A 30 -0.30 -9.58 -5.81
C LEU A 30 0.94 -8.93 -6.42
N VAL A 31 2.01 -8.80 -5.66
CA VAL A 31 3.26 -8.20 -6.10
C VAL A 31 4.27 -9.32 -6.29
N ASN A 32 4.72 -9.50 -7.53
CA ASN A 32 5.68 -10.54 -7.85
C ASN A 32 6.99 -10.32 -7.09
N ARG A 33 7.42 -11.33 -6.33
CA ARG A 33 8.63 -11.27 -5.50
C ARG A 33 8.58 -10.10 -4.52
N ALA A 34 7.48 -9.95 -3.79
CA ALA A 34 7.36 -8.92 -2.77
C ALA A 34 8.48 -9.05 -1.74
N VAL A 35 9.32 -8.03 -1.63
CA VAL A 35 10.49 -8.00 -0.75
C VAL A 35 10.21 -7.19 0.50
N GLU A 36 9.56 -6.05 0.35
CA GLU A 36 9.31 -5.13 1.45
C GLU A 36 7.94 -4.50 1.33
N GLY A 37 7.25 -4.40 2.46
CA GLY A 37 6.01 -3.64 2.60
C GLY A 37 6.15 -2.70 3.78
N ALA A 38 5.73 -1.45 3.62
CA ALA A 38 5.79 -0.46 4.68
C ALA A 38 4.52 0.37 4.72
N VAL A 39 4.10 0.74 5.94
CA VAL A 39 3.06 1.74 6.15
C VAL A 39 3.64 2.80 7.08
N VAL A 40 3.55 4.05 6.67
CA VAL A 40 3.99 5.19 7.47
C VAL A 40 2.79 6.06 7.77
N PHE A 41 2.48 6.19 9.06
CA PHE A 41 1.46 7.12 9.55
C PHE A 41 2.12 8.42 9.95
N ASP A 42 1.51 9.54 9.59
CA ASP A 42 2.06 10.86 9.91
C ASP A 42 0.92 11.85 10.07
N VAL A 43 1.25 13.07 10.40
CA VAL A 43 0.32 14.21 10.48
C VAL A 43 0.92 15.35 9.68
N ALA A 44 0.14 15.93 8.79
CA ALA A 44 0.57 17.05 7.97
C ALA A 44 -0.57 18.05 7.83
N ALA A 45 -0.31 19.31 8.14
CA ALA A 45 -1.29 20.41 8.02
C ALA A 45 -2.63 20.09 8.73
N GLY A 46 -2.57 19.46 9.91
CA GLY A 46 -3.77 19.11 10.69
C GLY A 46 -4.51 17.88 10.19
N MET A 47 -4.01 17.21 9.16
CA MET A 47 -4.60 15.99 8.61
C MET A 47 -3.78 14.77 8.96
N SER A 48 -4.47 13.63 9.12
CA SER A 48 -3.83 12.33 9.31
C SER A 48 -3.48 11.74 7.96
N THR A 49 -2.26 11.24 7.82
CA THR A 49 -1.80 10.62 6.57
C THR A 49 -1.37 9.19 6.79
N ALA A 50 -1.51 8.37 5.76
CA ALA A 50 -1.00 7.01 5.73
C ALA A 50 -0.40 6.76 4.35
N GLU A 51 0.86 6.35 4.31
CA GLU A 51 1.56 5.99 3.07
C GLU A 51 1.82 4.50 3.07
N ILE A 52 1.44 3.84 1.98
CA ILE A 52 1.72 2.42 1.77
C ILE A 52 2.77 2.31 0.68
N ARG A 53 3.83 1.53 0.96
CA ARG A 53 4.88 1.20 0.00
C ARG A 53 4.99 -0.31 -0.14
N LEU A 54 5.03 -0.77 -1.37
CA LEU A 54 5.26 -2.19 -1.68
C LEU A 54 6.35 -2.27 -2.73
N THR A 55 7.41 -3.02 -2.45
CA THR A 55 8.49 -3.22 -3.39
C THR A 55 8.67 -4.70 -3.69
N GLY A 56 8.92 -5.03 -4.94
CA GLY A 56 9.17 -6.39 -5.36
C GLY A 56 9.37 -6.49 -6.86
N GLY A 57 10.20 -7.41 -7.30
CA GLY A 57 10.44 -7.64 -8.72
C GLY A 57 10.95 -6.42 -9.49
N GLY A 58 11.69 -5.53 -8.83
CA GLY A 58 12.20 -4.30 -9.43
C GLY A 58 11.15 -3.19 -9.58
N VAL A 59 9.97 -3.36 -9.01
CA VAL A 59 8.87 -2.40 -9.09
C VAL A 59 8.51 -1.90 -7.70
N ALA A 60 8.16 -0.62 -7.60
CA ALA A 60 7.67 -0.02 -6.36
C ALA A 60 6.27 0.55 -6.57
N PHE A 61 5.38 0.25 -5.64
CA PHE A 61 4.04 0.82 -5.60
C PHE A 61 3.95 1.69 -4.35
N VAL A 62 3.52 2.94 -4.52
CA VAL A 62 3.41 3.90 -3.42
C VAL A 62 2.07 4.63 -3.54
N ALA A 63 1.36 4.72 -2.43
CA ALA A 63 0.14 5.53 -2.38
C ALA A 63 -0.01 6.16 -1.01
N THR A 64 -0.54 7.37 -0.97
CA THR A 64 -0.78 8.11 0.26
C THR A 64 -2.26 8.46 0.37
N GLY A 65 -2.84 8.20 1.53
CA GLY A 65 -4.17 8.67 1.90
C GLY A 65 -4.06 9.81 2.90
N GLU A 66 -4.94 10.79 2.78
CA GLU A 66 -5.02 11.93 3.69
C GLU A 66 -6.47 12.10 4.13
N GLU A 67 -6.71 12.07 5.42
CA GLU A 67 -8.05 12.14 6.00
C GLU A 67 -8.01 12.72 7.42
N LYS A 68 -9.17 12.86 8.05
CA LYS A 68 -9.28 13.38 9.42
C LYS A 68 -8.71 12.41 10.46
N ASP A 69 -8.72 11.11 10.17
CA ASP A 69 -8.18 10.09 11.07
C ASP A 69 -7.31 9.11 10.29
N HIS A 70 -6.42 8.42 11.01
CA HIS A 70 -5.44 7.52 10.39
C HIS A 70 -6.07 6.27 9.79
N ARG A 71 -7.15 5.77 10.36
CA ARG A 71 -7.81 4.58 9.83
C ARG A 71 -8.40 4.85 8.46
N THR A 72 -9.09 5.97 8.29
CA THR A 72 -9.66 6.38 7.00
C THR A 72 -8.54 6.70 6.01
N ALA A 73 -7.46 7.34 6.48
CA ALA A 73 -6.29 7.61 5.65
C ALA A 73 -5.68 6.30 5.11
N LEU A 74 -5.57 5.28 5.96
CA LEU A 74 -5.09 3.95 5.55
C LEU A 74 -6.01 3.31 4.51
N ASP A 75 -7.32 3.39 4.71
CA ASP A 75 -8.31 2.87 3.76
C ASP A 75 -8.19 3.55 2.40
N ARG A 76 -7.96 4.85 2.38
CA ARG A 76 -7.72 5.61 1.14
C ARG A 76 -6.45 5.17 0.43
N ALA A 77 -5.37 5.00 1.19
CA ALA A 77 -4.11 4.51 0.63
C ALA A 77 -4.26 3.10 0.07
N GLU A 78 -4.98 2.24 0.78
CA GLU A 78 -5.29 0.88 0.33
C GLU A 78 -6.01 0.88 -1.02
N ASP A 79 -7.04 1.69 -1.17
CA ASP A 79 -7.78 1.80 -2.43
C ASP A 79 -6.88 2.22 -3.59
N LYS A 80 -6.00 3.19 -3.34
CA LYS A 80 -5.07 3.66 -4.36
C LYS A 80 -4.08 2.59 -4.78
N ILE A 81 -3.52 1.85 -3.83
CA ILE A 81 -2.60 0.74 -4.12
C ILE A 81 -3.32 -0.34 -4.92
N ARG A 82 -4.53 -0.67 -4.52
CA ARG A 82 -5.34 -1.68 -5.22
C ARG A 82 -5.55 -1.31 -6.69
N ARG A 83 -5.87 -0.05 -6.96
CA ARG A 83 -6.02 0.43 -8.33
C ARG A 83 -4.73 0.34 -9.13
N GLN A 84 -3.60 0.66 -8.52
CA GLN A 84 -2.29 0.54 -9.17
C GLN A 84 -1.99 -0.91 -9.54
N LEU A 85 -2.25 -1.85 -8.62
CA LEU A 85 -2.03 -3.26 -8.85
C LEU A 85 -2.96 -3.82 -9.93
N ASP A 86 -4.24 -3.48 -9.89
CA ASP A 86 -5.23 -3.91 -10.87
C ASP A 86 -4.84 -3.42 -12.27
N LYS A 87 -4.44 -2.17 -12.38
CA LYS A 87 -3.99 -1.58 -13.65
C LYS A 87 -2.77 -2.32 -14.21
N THR A 88 -1.82 -2.65 -13.35
CA THR A 88 -0.62 -3.40 -13.74
C THR A 88 -0.98 -4.79 -14.26
N VAL A 89 -1.87 -5.50 -13.58
CA VAL A 89 -2.35 -6.82 -14.00
C VAL A 89 -3.04 -6.74 -15.36
N GLN A 90 -3.91 -5.76 -15.55
CA GLN A 90 -4.61 -5.55 -16.82
C GLN A 90 -3.63 -5.27 -17.97
N MET A 91 -2.62 -4.46 -17.73
CA MET A 91 -1.59 -4.19 -18.74
C MET A 91 -0.82 -5.46 -19.13
N ARG A 92 -0.47 -6.30 -18.16
CA ARG A 92 0.20 -7.57 -18.42
C ARG A 92 -0.67 -8.51 -19.24
N ARG A 93 -1.96 -8.60 -18.92
CA ARG A 93 -2.92 -9.41 -19.68
C ARG A 93 -3.06 -8.91 -21.11
N GLY A 94 -3.13 -7.59 -21.29
CA GLY A 94 -3.19 -6.99 -22.62
C GLY A 94 -1.96 -7.32 -23.46
N ARG A 95 -0.77 -7.26 -22.86
CA ARG A 95 0.46 -7.65 -23.55
C ARG A 95 0.47 -9.12 -23.95
N SER A 96 0.03 -9.99 -23.06
CA SER A 96 -0.04 -11.42 -23.33
C SER A 96 -1.00 -11.71 -24.49
N ALA A 97 -2.16 -11.06 -24.53
CA ALA A 97 -3.12 -11.20 -25.61
C ALA A 97 -2.52 -10.76 -26.95
N LYS A 98 -1.81 -9.66 -26.98
CA LYS A 98 -1.13 -9.18 -28.18
C LYS A 98 -0.01 -10.10 -28.62
N GLY A 99 0.73 -10.65 -27.68
CA GLY A 99 1.81 -11.57 -27.95
C GLY A 99 1.32 -12.92 -28.50
N ALA A 100 0.10 -13.33 -28.15
CA ALA A 100 -0.50 -14.55 -28.62
C ALA A 100 -1.08 -14.41 -30.04
N ALA A 101 -1.30 -13.22 -30.48
CA ALA A 101 -1.80 -12.94 -31.83
C ALA A 101 -0.66 -12.82 -32.84
#